data_49eebac52a079a1a523703610c4f7e46
#
_entry.id   49eebac52a079a1a523703610c4f7e46
#
_cell.length_a   1.000
_cell.length_b   1.000
_cell.length_c   1.000
_cell.angle_alpha   90.00
_cell.angle_beta   90.00
_cell.angle_gamma   90.00
#
_symmetry.space_group_name_H-M   'P 1'
#
loop_
_entity.id
_entity.type
_entity.pdbx_description
1 polymer ?
#
loop_
_entity_poly.entity_id
_entity_poly.type
_entity_poly.pdbx_seq_one_letter_code
_entity_poly.pdbx_strand_id
1 'polypeptide(L)'
;MSASIGSNGLIAETRVPPGQHDAVVARTVGGMISYTRWPQPRAVVRLCVSGATAYTKGFGRIGQNAGRQIFTQTVAPGGATEGCDVLYFGTMADADRQRMLRSIRDQPVLSIAEADPSCRGGTIFCMRVLPDRVGFQLSIDAVSRSAVRIDPRVLRIALPERGA
;
A
#
# COMPACT_ATOMS: atom_id res chain seq x y z
N MET A 1 5.28 -0.59 -19.83
CA MET A 1 4.42 -1.01 -18.74
C MET A 1 4.35 -2.50 -18.65
N SER A 2 4.64 -3.04 -17.51
CA SER A 2 4.66 -4.48 -17.36
C SER A 2 4.05 -4.90 -16.02
N ALA A 3 3.30 -5.99 -16.05
CA ALA A 3 2.93 -6.76 -14.89
C ALA A 3 3.54 -8.13 -15.06
N SER A 4 4.22 -8.63 -14.03
CA SER A 4 4.92 -9.90 -14.09
C SER A 4 4.89 -10.61 -12.74
N ILE A 5 5.19 -11.89 -12.74
CA ILE A 5 5.34 -12.66 -11.51
C ILE A 5 6.81 -12.61 -11.12
N GLY A 6 7.09 -12.02 -9.97
CA GLY A 6 8.40 -12.07 -9.35
C GLY A 6 8.54 -13.25 -8.41
N SER A 7 9.73 -13.42 -7.84
CA SER A 7 10.01 -14.53 -6.91
C SER A 7 9.12 -14.48 -5.65
N ASN A 8 8.64 -13.30 -5.26
CA ASN A 8 7.85 -13.09 -4.04
C ASN A 8 6.42 -12.63 -4.32
N GLY A 9 5.95 -12.64 -5.57
CA GLY A 9 4.60 -12.24 -5.90
C GLY A 9 4.48 -11.52 -7.23
N LEU A 10 3.36 -10.83 -7.43
CA LEU A 10 3.02 -10.15 -8.66
C LEU A 10 3.54 -8.71 -8.63
N ILE A 11 4.13 -8.27 -9.75
CA ILE A 11 4.76 -6.94 -9.89
C ILE A 11 4.03 -6.16 -10.98
N ALA A 12 3.73 -4.88 -10.68
CA ALA A 12 3.18 -3.93 -11.64
C ALA A 12 3.90 -2.59 -11.51
N GLU A 13 4.13 -1.90 -12.62
CA GLU A 13 4.78 -0.59 -12.61
C GLU A 13 4.34 0.30 -13.76
N THR A 14 4.45 1.63 -13.57
CA THR A 14 4.13 2.64 -14.58
C THR A 14 5.21 3.72 -14.60
N ARG A 15 5.41 4.34 -15.77
CA ARG A 15 6.33 5.47 -15.91
C ARG A 15 5.74 6.71 -15.26
N VAL A 16 6.62 7.53 -14.67
CA VAL A 16 6.26 8.75 -13.96
C VAL A 16 7.14 9.91 -14.43
N PRO A 17 6.52 11.01 -14.89
CA PRO A 17 7.27 12.23 -15.19
C PRO A 17 7.90 12.81 -13.93
N PRO A 18 9.01 13.59 -14.06
CA PRO A 18 9.62 14.25 -12.91
C PRO A 18 8.61 15.10 -12.13
N GLY A 19 8.68 15.05 -10.80
CA GLY A 19 7.81 15.85 -9.93
C GLY A 19 6.42 15.29 -9.71
N GLN A 20 6.07 14.13 -10.30
CA GLN A 20 4.73 13.54 -10.19
C GLN A 20 4.67 12.36 -9.23
N HIS A 21 5.74 12.06 -8.51
CA HIS A 21 5.82 10.85 -7.68
C HIS A 21 4.78 10.84 -6.56
N ASP A 22 4.63 11.95 -5.83
CA ASP A 22 3.64 11.99 -4.74
C ASP A 22 2.21 11.75 -5.25
N ALA A 23 1.85 12.34 -6.37
CA ALA A 23 0.52 12.16 -6.97
C ALA A 23 0.31 10.72 -7.42
N VAL A 24 1.32 10.11 -8.04
CA VAL A 24 1.23 8.73 -8.53
C VAL A 24 1.19 7.75 -7.37
N VAL A 25 1.97 7.96 -6.31
CA VAL A 25 1.92 7.12 -5.11
C VAL A 25 0.54 7.20 -4.45
N ALA A 26 -0.03 8.41 -4.30
CA ALA A 26 -1.37 8.57 -3.74
C ALA A 26 -2.43 7.84 -4.59
N ARG A 27 -2.36 7.96 -5.91
CA ARG A 27 -3.27 7.26 -6.81
C ARG A 27 -3.11 5.75 -6.70
N THR A 28 -1.88 5.27 -6.63
CA THR A 28 -1.59 3.84 -6.53
C THR A 28 -2.12 3.27 -5.21
N VAL A 29 -1.85 3.94 -4.09
CA VAL A 29 -2.34 3.50 -2.77
C VAL A 29 -3.87 3.57 -2.72
N GLY A 30 -4.46 4.63 -3.26
CA GLY A 30 -5.91 4.74 -3.38
C GLY A 30 -6.51 3.57 -4.18
N GLY A 31 -5.85 3.19 -5.26
CA GLY A 31 -6.23 2.03 -6.05
C GLY A 31 -6.12 0.72 -5.27
N MET A 32 -5.04 0.53 -4.52
CA MET A 32 -4.88 -0.63 -3.64
C MET A 32 -6.04 -0.75 -2.67
N ILE A 33 -6.42 0.37 -2.04
CA ILE A 33 -7.54 0.41 -1.10
C ILE A 33 -8.86 0.06 -1.81
N SER A 34 -9.07 0.59 -3.03
CA SER A 34 -10.30 0.33 -3.78
C SER A 34 -10.47 -1.13 -4.18
N TYR A 35 -9.37 -1.85 -4.39
CA TYR A 35 -9.39 -3.27 -4.73
C TYR A 35 -9.21 -4.20 -3.53
N THR A 36 -9.21 -3.66 -2.32
CA THR A 36 -9.17 -4.44 -1.09
C THR A 36 -10.58 -4.64 -0.57
N ARG A 37 -10.89 -5.86 -0.12
CA ARG A 37 -12.17 -6.19 0.50
C ARG A 37 -11.94 -6.62 1.94
N TRP A 38 -12.58 -5.90 2.84
CA TRP A 38 -12.63 -6.25 4.25
C TRP A 38 -13.81 -7.19 4.50
N PRO A 39 -13.71 -8.10 5.48
CA PRO A 39 -14.83 -9.01 5.81
C PRO A 39 -16.13 -8.28 6.16
N GLN A 40 -16.00 -7.09 6.77
CA GLN A 40 -17.12 -6.21 7.04
C GLN A 40 -16.94 -4.90 6.27
N PRO A 41 -18.01 -4.38 5.65
CA PRO A 41 -17.93 -3.11 4.94
C PRO A 41 -17.41 -1.97 5.82
N ARG A 42 -16.59 -1.12 5.24
CA ARG A 42 -16.03 0.07 5.90
C ARG A 42 -16.62 1.33 5.24
N ALA A 43 -17.45 2.08 5.98
CA ALA A 43 -17.93 3.38 5.50
C ALA A 43 -16.77 4.39 5.41
N VAL A 44 -15.87 4.35 6.40
CA VAL A 44 -14.65 5.14 6.43
C VAL A 44 -13.47 4.19 6.63
N VAL A 45 -12.48 4.29 5.76
CA VAL A 45 -11.23 3.52 5.88
C VAL A 45 -10.25 4.34 6.70
N ARG A 46 -9.70 3.75 7.75
CA ARG A 46 -8.67 4.38 8.58
C ARG A 46 -7.29 3.98 8.08
N LEU A 47 -6.59 4.95 7.50
CA LEU A 47 -5.23 4.77 7.00
C LEU A 47 -4.25 5.29 8.05
N CYS A 48 -3.47 4.39 8.61
CA CYS A 48 -2.43 4.73 9.58
C CYS A 48 -1.07 4.75 8.88
N VAL A 49 -0.36 5.87 9.03
CA VAL A 49 0.97 6.05 8.45
C VAL A 49 1.99 6.03 9.59
N SER A 50 3.01 5.20 9.47
CA SER A 50 4.04 5.02 10.50
C SER A 50 5.43 5.05 9.89
N GLY A 51 6.37 5.67 10.60
CA GLY A 51 7.75 5.80 10.14
C GLY A 51 7.99 7.03 9.27
N ALA A 52 9.22 7.16 8.77
CA ALA A 52 9.60 8.27 7.91
C ALA A 52 9.20 7.97 6.47
N THR A 53 8.29 8.79 5.93
CA THR A 53 7.79 8.61 4.56
C THR A 53 8.38 9.67 3.63
N ALA A 54 8.56 9.31 2.36
CA ALA A 54 9.09 10.20 1.33
C ALA A 54 7.99 10.65 0.34
N TYR A 55 6.90 9.90 0.20
CA TYR A 55 5.95 10.09 -0.91
C TYR A 55 4.49 10.22 -0.45
N THR A 56 4.25 10.70 0.77
CA THR A 56 2.89 10.80 1.32
C THR A 56 2.24 12.18 1.18
N LYS A 57 2.87 13.12 0.49
CA LYS A 57 2.35 14.48 0.35
C LYS A 57 0.98 14.54 -0.35
N GLY A 58 0.69 13.57 -1.21
CA GLY A 58 -0.59 13.49 -1.92
C GLY A 58 -1.70 12.79 -1.14
N PHE A 59 -1.46 12.32 0.08
CA PHE A 59 -2.42 11.50 0.83
C PHE A 59 -3.67 12.26 1.26
N GLY A 60 -3.65 13.60 1.27
CA GLY A 60 -4.86 14.38 1.51
C GLY A 60 -5.95 14.18 0.46
N ARG A 61 -5.60 13.69 -0.71
CA ARG A 61 -6.54 13.40 -1.82
C ARG A 61 -6.76 11.91 -2.05
N ILE A 62 -6.25 11.07 -1.17
CA ILE A 62 -6.27 9.61 -1.38
C ILE A 62 -7.70 9.06 -1.45
N GLY A 63 -8.65 9.66 -0.72
CA GLY A 63 -10.05 9.25 -0.76
C GLY A 63 -10.68 9.44 -2.13
N GLN A 64 -10.30 10.46 -2.87
CA GLN A 64 -10.77 10.67 -4.25
C GLN A 64 -10.27 9.55 -5.17
N ASN A 65 -9.02 9.13 -4.99
CA ASN A 65 -8.42 8.05 -5.76
C ASN A 65 -9.04 6.69 -5.43
N ALA A 66 -9.43 6.49 -4.18
CA ALA A 66 -10.04 5.24 -3.72
C ALA A 66 -11.55 5.18 -3.94
N GLY A 67 -12.19 6.30 -4.27
CA GLY A 67 -13.64 6.39 -4.42
C GLY A 67 -14.39 6.18 -3.11
N ARG A 68 -13.78 6.53 -1.97
CA ARG A 68 -14.36 6.37 -0.64
C ARG A 68 -13.73 7.31 0.38
N GLN A 69 -14.37 7.47 1.52
CA GLN A 69 -13.82 8.28 2.60
C GLN A 69 -12.64 7.57 3.26
N ILE A 70 -11.53 8.27 3.39
CA ILE A 70 -10.33 7.78 4.06
C ILE A 70 -9.91 8.81 5.10
N PHE A 71 -9.75 8.34 6.34
CA PHE A 71 -9.21 9.13 7.43
C PHE A 71 -7.75 8.71 7.63
N THR A 72 -6.84 9.65 7.39
CA THR A 72 -5.39 9.40 7.52
C THR A 72 -4.89 9.92 8.86
N GLN A 73 -4.16 9.08 9.59
CA GLN A 73 -3.55 9.44 10.87
C GLN A 73 -2.13 8.89 10.96
N THR A 74 -1.31 9.54 11.77
CA THR A 74 0.06 9.11 12.04
C THR A 74 0.08 8.25 13.30
N VAL A 75 0.81 7.15 13.24
CA VAL A 75 1.04 6.23 14.37
C VAL A 75 2.54 6.12 14.59
N ALA A 76 2.96 6.15 15.86
CA ALA A 76 4.38 6.01 16.18
C ALA A 76 4.92 4.65 15.74
N PRO A 77 6.19 4.57 15.27
CA PRO A 77 6.80 3.27 14.95
C PRO A 77 6.75 2.31 16.15
N GLY A 78 6.27 1.09 15.91
CA GLY A 78 6.06 0.11 16.96
C GLY A 78 4.85 0.36 17.83
N GLY A 79 4.06 1.41 17.53
CA GLY A 79 2.89 1.80 18.32
C GLY A 79 1.66 0.93 18.06
N ALA A 80 0.56 1.31 18.73
CA ALA A 80 -0.70 0.57 18.65
C ALA A 80 -1.33 0.67 17.26
N THR A 81 -1.83 -0.45 16.76
CA THR A 81 -2.44 -0.57 15.44
C THR A 81 -3.96 -0.71 15.49
N GLU A 82 -4.55 -0.63 16.68
CA GLU A 82 -6.00 -0.77 16.84
C GLU A 82 -6.75 0.30 16.05
N GLY A 83 -7.80 -0.11 15.37
CA GLY A 83 -8.62 0.78 14.57
C GLY A 83 -8.06 1.10 13.20
N CYS A 84 -6.85 0.66 12.86
CA CYS A 84 -6.29 0.85 11.54
C CYS A 84 -6.89 -0.19 10.57
N ASP A 85 -7.38 0.28 9.44
CA ASP A 85 -7.82 -0.60 8.34
C ASP A 85 -6.70 -0.78 7.32
N VAL A 86 -5.82 0.20 7.23
CA VAL A 86 -4.63 0.19 6.37
C VAL A 86 -3.44 0.67 7.19
N LEU A 87 -2.31 -0.03 7.09
CA LEU A 87 -1.04 0.41 7.63
C LEU A 87 -0.07 0.69 6.49
N TYR A 88 0.40 1.93 6.42
CA TYR A 88 1.40 2.37 5.46
C TYR A 88 2.71 2.64 6.20
N PHE A 89 3.74 1.87 5.86
CA PHE A 89 5.03 1.92 6.53
C PHE A 89 6.05 2.72 5.72
N GLY A 90 6.57 3.77 6.30
CA GLY A 90 7.79 4.42 5.84
C GLY A 90 9.03 3.68 6.37
N THR A 91 10.17 4.37 6.36
CA THR A 91 11.40 3.83 6.92
C THR A 91 11.32 3.84 8.45
N MET A 92 11.63 2.71 9.06
CA MET A 92 11.68 2.56 10.51
C MET A 92 12.56 1.38 10.89
N ALA A 93 12.84 1.24 12.17
CA ALA A 93 13.57 0.07 12.68
C ALA A 93 12.79 -1.21 12.35
N ASP A 94 13.50 -2.24 11.90
CA ASP A 94 12.89 -3.51 11.52
C ASP A 94 12.10 -4.13 12.67
N ALA A 95 12.62 -4.04 13.89
CA ALA A 95 11.93 -4.57 15.08
C ALA A 95 10.57 -3.89 15.31
N ASP A 96 10.48 -2.59 15.09
CA ASP A 96 9.22 -1.84 15.22
C ASP A 96 8.20 -2.28 14.15
N ARG A 97 8.66 -2.39 12.91
CA ARG A 97 7.80 -2.87 11.81
C ARG A 97 7.30 -4.28 12.08
N GLN A 98 8.17 -5.18 12.49
CA GLN A 98 7.79 -6.56 12.78
C GLN A 98 6.80 -6.65 13.94
N ARG A 99 6.95 -5.81 14.96
CA ARG A 99 6.00 -5.74 16.07
C ARG A 99 4.61 -5.33 15.57
N MET A 100 4.54 -4.30 14.72
CA MET A 100 3.27 -3.85 14.16
C MET A 100 2.64 -4.92 13.26
N LEU A 101 3.43 -5.57 12.42
CA LEU A 101 2.93 -6.64 11.55
C LEU A 101 2.43 -7.84 12.35
N ARG A 102 3.08 -8.20 13.44
CA ARG A 102 2.57 -9.26 14.32
C ARG A 102 1.22 -8.90 14.94
N SER A 103 1.04 -7.63 15.30
CA SER A 103 -0.21 -7.16 15.92
C SER A 103 -1.42 -7.24 14.98
N ILE A 104 -1.19 -7.19 13.66
CA ILE A 104 -2.26 -7.25 12.66
C ILE A 104 -2.38 -8.62 11.98
N ARG A 105 -1.59 -9.58 12.40
CA ARG A 105 -1.65 -10.94 11.83
C ARG A 105 -3.04 -11.53 12.00
N ASP A 106 -3.58 -12.08 10.91
CA ASP A 106 -4.94 -12.63 10.83
C ASP A 106 -6.05 -11.60 11.06
N GLN A 107 -5.69 -10.31 11.11
CA GLN A 107 -6.65 -9.21 11.22
C GLN A 107 -6.98 -8.64 9.84
N PRO A 108 -8.14 -7.97 9.69
CA PRO A 108 -8.54 -7.37 8.41
C PRO A 108 -7.84 -6.01 8.20
N VAL A 109 -6.53 -6.04 8.04
CA VAL A 109 -5.69 -4.85 7.83
C VAL A 109 -4.89 -5.01 6.56
N LEU A 110 -4.97 -4.02 5.68
CA LEU A 110 -4.13 -3.92 4.49
C LEU A 110 -2.79 -3.30 4.88
N SER A 111 -1.68 -3.95 4.55
CA SER A 111 -0.34 -3.45 4.86
C SER A 111 0.43 -3.08 3.58
N ILE A 112 1.07 -1.91 3.61
CA ILE A 112 1.82 -1.36 2.48
C ILE A 112 3.16 -0.84 2.98
N ALA A 113 4.27 -1.21 2.33
CA ALA A 113 5.59 -0.67 2.62
C ALA A 113 6.03 0.29 1.51
N GLU A 114 6.48 1.49 1.89
CA GLU A 114 6.97 2.49 0.94
C GLU A 114 8.36 2.12 0.39
N ALA A 115 9.21 1.53 1.21
CA ALA A 115 10.61 1.30 0.90
C ALA A 115 11.05 -0.11 1.30
N ASP A 116 10.54 -1.13 0.59
CA ASP A 116 10.94 -2.52 0.76
C ASP A 116 11.09 -3.15 -0.63
N PRO A 117 12.18 -2.85 -1.35
CA PRO A 117 12.34 -3.26 -2.75
C PRO A 117 12.37 -4.76 -2.96
N SER A 118 12.83 -5.54 -1.97
CA SER A 118 12.82 -7.00 -2.06
C SER A 118 11.48 -7.62 -1.65
N CYS A 119 10.59 -6.84 -1.06
CA CYS A 119 9.27 -7.25 -0.58
C CYS A 119 9.33 -8.45 0.38
N ARG A 120 10.29 -8.42 1.29
CA ARG A 120 10.50 -9.48 2.29
C ARG A 120 10.10 -9.06 3.70
N GLY A 121 9.69 -7.82 3.87
CA GLY A 121 9.34 -7.28 5.18
C GLY A 121 8.01 -7.75 5.76
N GLY A 122 7.18 -8.45 4.98
CA GLY A 122 5.93 -9.03 5.47
C GLY A 122 4.67 -8.24 5.15
N THR A 123 4.76 -7.13 4.40
CA THR A 123 3.59 -6.38 3.99
C THR A 123 2.94 -6.97 2.73
N ILE A 124 1.64 -6.72 2.57
CA ILE A 124 0.88 -7.19 1.41
C ILE A 124 1.38 -6.51 0.13
N PHE A 125 1.51 -5.19 0.15
CA PHE A 125 2.07 -4.43 -0.96
C PHE A 125 3.41 -3.84 -0.58
N CYS A 126 4.35 -3.88 -1.52
CA CYS A 126 5.64 -3.23 -1.41
C CYS A 126 5.79 -2.25 -2.56
N MET A 127 5.87 -0.96 -2.23
CA MET A 127 6.06 0.06 -3.26
C MET A 127 7.47 -0.01 -3.85
N ARG A 128 7.60 0.36 -5.11
CA ARG A 128 8.86 0.51 -5.82
C ARG A 128 8.86 1.88 -6.48
N VAL A 129 9.45 2.85 -5.81
CA VAL A 129 9.49 4.23 -6.30
C VAL A 129 10.88 4.50 -6.85
N LEU A 130 10.98 4.69 -8.15
CA LEU A 130 12.22 4.93 -8.89
C LEU A 130 12.13 6.31 -9.55
N PRO A 131 13.27 6.89 -9.99
CA PRO A 131 13.25 8.24 -10.59
C PRO A 131 12.31 8.41 -11.77
N ASP A 132 12.09 7.36 -12.56
CA ASP A 132 11.29 7.41 -13.79
C ASP A 132 10.01 6.56 -13.74
N ARG A 133 9.75 5.87 -12.63
CA ARG A 133 8.57 5.00 -12.52
C ARG A 133 8.19 4.72 -11.09
N VAL A 134 6.93 4.40 -10.91
CA VAL A 134 6.36 3.91 -9.65
C VAL A 134 5.70 2.58 -9.93
N GLY A 135 5.98 1.62 -9.09
CA GLY A 135 5.36 0.32 -9.17
C GLY A 135 5.14 -0.25 -7.78
N PHE A 136 4.63 -1.46 -7.76
CA PHE A 136 4.44 -2.20 -6.53
C PHE A 136 4.52 -3.69 -6.79
N GLN A 137 4.80 -4.42 -5.74
CA GLN A 137 4.74 -5.87 -5.73
C GLN A 137 3.67 -6.30 -4.74
N LEU A 138 2.86 -7.28 -5.13
CA LEU A 138 1.85 -7.91 -4.27
C LEU A 138 2.44 -9.21 -3.74
N SER A 139 2.57 -9.33 -2.42
CA SER A 139 3.04 -10.54 -1.76
C SER A 139 1.88 -11.50 -1.51
N ILE A 140 1.86 -12.61 -2.24
CA ILE A 140 0.83 -13.63 -2.08
C ILE A 140 0.91 -14.27 -0.69
N ASP A 141 2.13 -14.48 -0.18
CA ASP A 141 2.34 -15.01 1.15
C ASP A 141 1.73 -14.11 2.25
N ALA A 142 1.97 -12.79 2.16
CA ALA A 142 1.41 -11.84 3.12
C ALA A 142 -0.12 -11.78 3.04
N VAL A 143 -0.70 -11.83 1.84
CA VAL A 143 -2.16 -11.89 1.66
C VAL A 143 -2.74 -13.09 2.38
N SER A 144 -2.09 -14.25 2.28
CA SER A 144 -2.57 -15.49 2.91
C SER A 144 -2.60 -15.42 4.43
N ARG A 145 -1.83 -14.50 5.03
CA ARG A 145 -1.76 -14.28 6.48
C ARG A 145 -2.67 -13.17 6.98
N SER A 146 -3.45 -12.57 6.07
CA SER A 146 -4.36 -11.46 6.39
C SER A 146 -5.80 -11.89 6.20
N ALA A 147 -6.71 -11.23 6.91
CA ALA A 147 -8.14 -11.44 6.72
C ALA A 147 -8.74 -10.58 5.61
N VAL A 148 -7.97 -9.68 4.96
CA VAL A 148 -8.44 -8.96 3.78
C VAL A 148 -8.28 -9.80 2.53
N ARG A 149 -9.08 -9.49 1.51
CA ARG A 149 -8.97 -10.09 0.18
C ARG A 149 -8.57 -9.01 -0.81
N ILE A 150 -7.68 -9.37 -1.73
CA ILE A 150 -7.20 -8.46 -2.77
C ILE A 150 -7.73 -8.93 -4.12
N ASP A 151 -8.45 -8.03 -4.80
CA ASP A 151 -8.90 -8.29 -6.17
C ASP A 151 -7.69 -8.25 -7.10
N PRO A 152 -7.43 -9.30 -7.89
CA PRO A 152 -6.28 -9.34 -8.81
C PRO A 152 -6.26 -8.19 -9.82
N ARG A 153 -7.39 -7.56 -10.10
CA ARG A 153 -7.46 -6.39 -10.98
C ARG A 153 -6.66 -5.19 -10.46
N VAL A 154 -6.22 -5.23 -9.19
CA VAL A 154 -5.33 -4.20 -8.63
C VAL A 154 -4.09 -4.00 -9.49
N LEU A 155 -3.61 -5.02 -10.17
CA LEU A 155 -2.44 -4.91 -11.06
C LEU A 155 -2.68 -3.96 -12.23
N ARG A 156 -3.94 -3.69 -12.58
CA ARG A 156 -4.29 -2.78 -13.67
C ARG A 156 -4.11 -1.31 -13.32
N ILE A 157 -4.03 -0.96 -12.04
CA ILE A 157 -3.85 0.45 -11.65
C ILE A 157 -2.49 1.00 -12.07
N ALA A 158 -1.51 0.15 -12.32
CA ALA A 158 -0.21 0.54 -12.85
C ALA A 158 -0.22 0.71 -14.37
N LEU A 159 -1.32 0.36 -15.06
CA LEU A 159 -1.42 0.49 -16.50
C LEU A 159 -1.81 1.94 -16.88
N PRO A 160 -1.28 2.53 -18.00
CA PRO A 160 -1.72 3.83 -18.45
C PRO A 160 -3.18 3.77 -18.83
N GLU A 161 -3.88 4.89 -18.66
CA GLU A 161 -5.24 5.00 -19.15
C GLU A 161 -5.23 4.87 -20.68
N ARG A 162 -6.12 4.02 -21.19
CA ARG A 162 -6.27 3.86 -22.63
C ARG A 162 -6.90 5.11 -23.21
N GLY A 163 -6.35 5.59 -24.31
CA GLY A 163 -6.83 6.78 -24.99
C GLY A 163 -6.30 8.10 -24.44
N ALA A 164 -5.38 8.03 -23.51
CA ALA A 164 -4.65 9.20 -23.02
C ALA A 164 -3.51 9.54 -23.98
#